data_c7e79e2fd883e229fdafa8c9af821d00
#
_entry.id   c7e79e2fd883e229fdafa8c9af821d00
#
_cell.length_a   1.000
_cell.length_b   1.000
_cell.length_c   1.000
_cell.angle_alpha   90.00
_cell.angle_beta   90.00
_cell.angle_gamma   90.00
#
_symmetry.space_group_name_H-M   'P 1'
#
loop_
_entity.id
_entity.type
_entity.pdbx_description
1 polymer ?
#
loop_
_entity_poly.entity_id
_entity_poly.type
_entity_poly.pdbx_seq_one_letter_code
_entity_poly.pdbx_strand_id
1 'polypeptide(L)'
;MSQMKIYRIEQKNEEPVEVQIIQSSRRSMGLQVKADGTVCARVPMQVMDYAVQEFIEGHADWIFKKRKLVLSRDNRPDIVYLPEVTEESDRERIQTFIEEKVSHYASVMGVSYGRITMRNQKTRWGSCSSEGNLNFNCRLLFVPDRIVDYVVIHELAHRRFMNHSKAFWKEVEKYMPDYKEQKKLLSRFAIKR
;
A
#
# COMPACT_ATOMS: atom_id res chain seq x y z
N MET A 1 -18.66 7.69 -26.86
CA MET A 1 -17.25 7.44 -26.49
C MET A 1 -16.78 8.67 -25.72
N SER A 2 -16.44 8.54 -24.42
CA SER A 2 -15.95 9.65 -23.61
C SER A 2 -14.56 10.02 -24.11
N GLN A 3 -14.38 11.22 -24.67
CA GLN A 3 -13.07 11.72 -25.06
C GLN A 3 -12.21 11.86 -23.79
N MET A 4 -11.09 11.17 -23.75
CA MET A 4 -10.11 11.30 -22.68
C MET A 4 -9.45 12.68 -22.82
N LYS A 5 -9.78 13.59 -21.89
CA LYS A 5 -9.12 14.91 -21.85
C LYS A 5 -7.74 14.74 -21.21
N ILE A 6 -6.73 15.38 -21.79
CA ILE A 6 -5.35 15.41 -21.29
C ILE A 6 -5.00 16.86 -20.97
N TYR A 7 -4.40 17.10 -19.82
CA TYR A 7 -3.81 18.36 -19.43
C TYR A 7 -2.31 18.21 -19.25
N ARG A 8 -1.51 19.09 -19.83
CA ARG A 8 -0.05 19.04 -19.74
C ARG A 8 0.45 20.08 -18.75
N ILE A 9 1.28 19.64 -17.82
CA ILE A 9 1.97 20.51 -16.86
C ILE A 9 3.46 20.50 -17.11
N GLU A 10 4.09 21.65 -16.88
CA GLU A 10 5.52 21.86 -17.07
C GLU A 10 6.13 22.43 -15.79
N GLN A 11 7.35 21.99 -15.48
CA GLN A 11 8.14 22.50 -14.38
C GLN A 11 9.59 22.70 -14.84
N LYS A 12 10.25 23.74 -14.33
CA LYS A 12 11.62 24.08 -14.71
C LYS A 12 12.57 22.88 -14.43
N ASN A 13 13.33 22.47 -15.45
CA ASN A 13 14.28 21.35 -15.40
C ASN A 13 13.67 19.95 -15.24
N GLU A 14 12.37 19.78 -15.49
CA GLU A 14 11.70 18.46 -15.49
C GLU A 14 11.04 18.23 -16.86
N GLU A 15 10.88 16.96 -17.25
CA GLU A 15 10.11 16.63 -18.45
C GLU A 15 8.62 16.93 -18.24
N PRO A 16 7.93 17.49 -19.25
CA PRO A 16 6.50 17.73 -19.16
C PRO A 16 5.72 16.47 -18.80
N VAL A 17 4.67 16.63 -18.01
CA VAL A 17 3.84 15.51 -17.55
C VAL A 17 2.42 15.68 -18.08
N GLU A 18 1.92 14.66 -18.74
CA GLU A 18 0.53 14.56 -19.16
C GLU A 18 -0.34 14.01 -18.05
N VAL A 19 -1.41 14.74 -17.71
CA VAL A 19 -2.40 14.36 -16.70
C VAL A 19 -3.69 13.96 -17.40
N GLN A 20 -4.06 12.70 -17.29
CA GLN A 20 -5.31 12.18 -17.83
C GLN A 20 -6.48 12.61 -16.93
N ILE A 21 -7.45 13.33 -17.49
CA ILE A 21 -8.65 13.77 -16.77
C ILE A 21 -9.73 12.71 -16.92
N ILE A 22 -10.18 12.15 -15.79
CA ILE A 22 -11.21 11.12 -15.72
C ILE A 22 -12.41 11.67 -14.95
N GLN A 23 -13.50 11.92 -15.65
CA GLN A 23 -14.77 12.32 -15.04
C GLN A 23 -15.50 11.14 -14.44
N SER A 24 -16.09 11.33 -13.26
CA SER A 24 -16.84 10.27 -12.54
C SER A 24 -17.89 10.89 -11.60
N SER A 25 -18.77 10.07 -11.04
CA SER A 25 -19.84 10.48 -10.11
C SER A 25 -19.38 10.92 -8.72
N ARG A 26 -18.08 11.08 -8.50
CA ARG A 26 -17.49 11.53 -7.23
C ARG A 26 -17.78 13.00 -6.93
N ARG A 27 -17.77 13.36 -5.64
CA ARG A 27 -18.02 14.75 -5.18
C ARG A 27 -16.75 15.61 -5.04
N SER A 28 -15.56 15.02 -5.09
CA SER A 28 -14.30 15.72 -4.89
C SER A 28 -13.29 15.39 -5.99
N MET A 29 -12.38 16.31 -6.28
CA MET A 29 -11.24 16.07 -7.15
C MET A 29 -10.15 15.28 -6.43
N GLY A 30 -9.36 14.52 -7.18
CA GLY A 30 -8.24 13.76 -6.61
C GLY A 30 -7.22 13.37 -7.68
N LEU A 31 -5.95 13.37 -7.30
CA LEU A 31 -4.83 12.98 -8.13
C LEU A 31 -4.34 11.58 -7.78
N GLN A 32 -3.92 10.86 -8.79
CA GLN A 32 -3.31 9.54 -8.65
C GLN A 32 -2.14 9.42 -9.62
N VAL A 33 -0.99 8.98 -9.13
CA VAL A 33 0.12 8.53 -9.97
C VAL A 33 0.12 7.00 -9.94
N LYS A 34 -0.05 6.39 -11.11
CA LYS A 34 -0.01 4.93 -11.28
C LYS A 34 1.44 4.43 -11.21
N ALA A 35 1.63 3.13 -11.11
CA ALA A 35 2.94 2.51 -11.01
C ALA A 35 3.82 2.70 -12.26
N ASP A 36 3.20 2.81 -13.42
CA ASP A 36 3.86 3.11 -14.71
C ASP A 36 4.22 4.59 -14.89
N GLY A 37 3.99 5.44 -13.86
CA GLY A 37 4.23 6.87 -13.93
C GLY A 37 3.08 7.67 -14.56
N THR A 38 2.01 7.02 -15.05
CA THR A 38 0.83 7.71 -15.59
C THR A 38 0.14 8.51 -14.49
N VAL A 39 -0.16 9.77 -14.75
CA VAL A 39 -0.87 10.66 -13.83
C VAL A 39 -2.33 10.79 -14.24
N CYS A 40 -3.25 10.58 -13.28
CA CYS A 40 -4.68 10.71 -13.49
C CYS A 40 -5.28 11.71 -12.50
N ALA A 41 -6.06 12.67 -13.01
CA ALA A 41 -6.95 13.51 -12.23
C ALA A 41 -8.38 12.95 -12.33
N ARG A 42 -8.94 12.49 -11.21
CA ARG A 42 -10.33 12.06 -11.12
C ARG A 42 -11.17 13.22 -10.62
N VAL A 43 -12.14 13.64 -11.41
CA VAL A 43 -12.93 14.85 -11.15
C VAL A 43 -14.44 14.58 -11.24
N PRO A 44 -15.29 15.41 -10.59
CA PRO A 44 -16.73 15.35 -10.76
C PRO A 44 -17.17 15.58 -12.21
N MET A 45 -18.32 15.04 -12.60
CA MET A 45 -18.87 15.19 -13.96
C MET A 45 -19.14 16.65 -14.35
N GLN A 46 -19.53 17.49 -13.39
CA GLN A 46 -19.98 18.87 -13.63
C GLN A 46 -18.93 19.93 -13.22
N VAL A 47 -17.67 19.53 -13.04
CA VAL A 47 -16.62 20.50 -12.72
C VAL A 47 -16.20 21.28 -13.96
N MET A 48 -15.98 22.57 -13.81
CA MET A 48 -15.52 23.43 -14.91
C MET A 48 -14.04 23.20 -15.22
N ASP A 49 -13.67 23.26 -16.49
CA ASP A 49 -12.31 22.93 -16.94
C ASP A 49 -11.24 23.82 -16.26
N TYR A 50 -11.51 25.11 -16.04
CA TYR A 50 -10.57 26.01 -15.35
C TYR A 50 -10.28 25.56 -13.91
N ALA A 51 -11.30 25.06 -13.17
CA ALA A 51 -11.12 24.58 -11.80
C ALA A 51 -10.29 23.29 -11.76
N VAL A 52 -10.41 22.44 -12.80
CA VAL A 52 -9.56 21.26 -12.95
C VAL A 52 -8.12 21.66 -13.23
N GLN A 53 -7.89 22.64 -14.08
CA GLN A 53 -6.55 23.16 -14.39
C GLN A 53 -5.90 23.75 -13.15
N GLU A 54 -6.57 24.66 -12.46
CA GLU A 54 -6.08 25.27 -11.21
C GLU A 54 -5.75 24.19 -10.15
N PHE A 55 -6.61 23.17 -10.01
CA PHE A 55 -6.36 22.05 -9.11
C PHE A 55 -5.11 21.27 -9.49
N ILE A 56 -4.89 20.97 -10.77
CA ILE A 56 -3.73 20.23 -11.24
C ILE A 56 -2.46 21.07 -11.06
N GLU A 57 -2.48 22.35 -11.45
CA GLU A 57 -1.34 23.26 -11.31
C GLU A 57 -0.96 23.49 -9.85
N GLY A 58 -1.93 23.70 -8.97
CA GLY A 58 -1.71 23.84 -7.53
C GLY A 58 -1.06 22.59 -6.88
N HIS A 59 -1.09 21.45 -7.58
CA HIS A 59 -0.46 20.21 -7.12
C HIS A 59 0.71 19.75 -7.99
N ALA A 60 1.23 20.60 -8.87
CA ALA A 60 2.30 20.26 -9.82
C ALA A 60 3.53 19.68 -9.10
N ASP A 61 4.03 20.35 -8.08
CA ASP A 61 5.17 19.89 -7.27
C ASP A 61 4.97 18.49 -6.70
N TRP A 62 3.77 18.21 -6.20
CA TRP A 62 3.43 16.90 -5.70
C TRP A 62 3.41 15.86 -6.82
N ILE A 63 2.87 16.20 -7.99
CA ILE A 63 2.81 15.30 -9.15
C ILE A 63 4.22 14.92 -9.60
N PHE A 64 5.10 15.90 -9.83
CA PHE A 64 6.49 15.66 -10.24
C PHE A 64 7.25 14.83 -9.22
N LYS A 65 7.22 15.21 -7.95
CA LYS A 65 7.85 14.48 -6.85
C LYS A 65 7.34 13.06 -6.73
N LYS A 66 6.03 12.86 -6.83
CA LYS A 66 5.41 11.54 -6.73
C LYS A 66 5.72 10.65 -7.93
N ARG A 67 5.68 11.22 -9.15
CA ARG A 67 6.04 10.50 -10.38
C ARG A 67 7.49 10.04 -10.35
N LYS A 68 8.41 10.93 -9.99
CA LYS A 68 9.83 10.60 -9.83
C LYS A 68 10.04 9.48 -8.81
N LEU A 69 9.36 9.54 -7.67
CA LEU A 69 9.41 8.47 -6.66
C LEU A 69 8.86 7.13 -7.17
N VAL A 70 7.81 7.15 -7.97
CA VAL A 70 7.21 5.93 -8.52
C VAL A 70 8.13 5.31 -9.58
N LEU A 71 8.63 6.11 -10.51
CA LEU A 71 9.53 5.64 -11.57
C LEU A 71 10.89 5.18 -11.01
N SER A 72 11.40 5.81 -9.95
CA SER A 72 12.63 5.37 -9.30
C SER A 72 12.47 4.06 -8.52
N ARG A 73 11.23 3.66 -8.19
CA ARG A 73 10.98 2.37 -7.52
C ARG A 73 11.26 1.17 -8.40
N ASP A 74 10.92 1.25 -9.69
CA ASP A 74 11.13 0.14 -10.63
C ASP A 74 12.62 -0.02 -11.03
N ASN A 75 13.44 1.02 -10.82
CA ASN A 75 14.88 1.01 -11.10
C ASN A 75 15.76 0.75 -9.86
N ARG A 76 15.18 0.38 -8.72
CA ARG A 76 16.00 0.05 -7.54
C ARG A 76 16.54 -1.38 -7.66
N PRO A 77 17.87 -1.57 -7.71
CA PRO A 77 18.48 -2.88 -7.89
C PRO A 77 18.26 -3.83 -6.70
N ASP A 78 17.78 -3.30 -5.57
CA ASP A 78 17.53 -4.03 -4.33
C ASP A 78 16.07 -4.51 -4.17
N ILE A 79 15.20 -4.29 -5.18
CA ILE A 79 13.81 -4.76 -5.16
C ILE A 79 13.71 -6.20 -5.64
N VAL A 80 13.17 -7.04 -4.78
CA VAL A 80 12.83 -8.44 -5.09
C VAL A 80 11.35 -8.53 -5.40
N TYR A 81 11.02 -8.88 -6.65
CA TYR A 81 9.63 -9.12 -7.07
C TYR A 81 9.23 -10.54 -6.73
N LEU A 82 8.20 -10.67 -5.88
CA LEU A 82 7.72 -11.99 -5.46
C LEU A 82 6.69 -12.55 -6.44
N PRO A 83 6.73 -13.86 -6.72
CA PRO A 83 5.76 -14.54 -7.55
C PRO A 83 4.38 -14.58 -6.88
N GLU A 84 3.37 -14.92 -7.65
CA GLU A 84 2.05 -15.25 -7.14
C GLU A 84 2.04 -16.65 -6.54
N VAL A 85 1.36 -16.82 -5.42
CA VAL A 85 1.13 -18.16 -4.83
C VAL A 85 -0.06 -18.76 -5.53
N THR A 86 0.18 -19.77 -6.36
CA THR A 86 -0.84 -20.45 -7.19
C THR A 86 -1.20 -21.82 -6.63
N GLU A 87 -0.23 -22.53 -6.08
CA GLU A 87 -0.41 -23.88 -5.53
C GLU A 87 -1.23 -23.87 -4.23
N GLU A 88 -2.20 -24.76 -4.10
CA GLU A 88 -3.03 -24.88 -2.90
C GLU A 88 -2.21 -25.32 -1.68
N SER A 89 -1.27 -26.26 -1.86
CA SER A 89 -0.35 -26.69 -0.81
C SER A 89 0.48 -25.55 -0.21
N ASP A 90 0.92 -24.60 -1.03
CA ASP A 90 1.62 -23.42 -0.57
C ASP A 90 0.70 -22.44 0.17
N ARG A 91 -0.57 -22.35 -0.24
CA ARG A 91 -1.57 -21.55 0.46
C ARG A 91 -1.90 -22.13 1.82
N GLU A 92 -2.09 -23.44 1.93
CA GLU A 92 -2.32 -24.13 3.20
C GLU A 92 -1.13 -23.97 4.14
N ARG A 93 0.09 -24.16 3.61
CA ARG A 93 1.33 -23.99 4.39
C ARG A 93 1.47 -22.60 4.97
N ILE A 94 1.28 -21.55 4.15
CA ILE A 94 1.37 -20.18 4.65
C ILE A 94 0.21 -19.83 5.57
N GLN A 95 -0.97 -20.37 5.37
CA GLN A 95 -2.10 -20.15 6.25
C GLN A 95 -1.81 -20.73 7.65
N THR A 96 -1.40 -21.99 7.76
CA THR A 96 -1.03 -22.62 9.03
C THR A 96 0.06 -21.82 9.75
N PHE A 97 1.09 -21.44 9.00
CA PHE A 97 2.21 -20.66 9.54
C PHE A 97 1.77 -19.28 10.09
N ILE A 98 0.89 -18.58 9.38
CA ILE A 98 0.34 -17.29 9.83
C ILE A 98 -0.58 -17.48 11.05
N GLU A 99 -1.42 -18.51 11.07
CA GLU A 99 -2.32 -18.81 12.18
C GLU A 99 -1.54 -19.08 13.47
N GLU A 100 -0.46 -19.85 13.40
CA GLU A 100 0.44 -20.10 14.53
C GLU A 100 1.06 -18.79 15.06
N LYS A 101 1.60 -17.95 14.16
CA LYS A 101 2.19 -16.67 14.55
C LYS A 101 1.16 -15.70 15.12
N VAL A 102 -0.02 -15.61 14.51
CA VAL A 102 -1.12 -14.76 15.02
C VAL A 102 -1.55 -15.22 16.40
N SER A 103 -1.73 -16.52 16.61
CA SER A 103 -2.10 -17.08 17.92
C SER A 103 -1.06 -16.75 18.98
N HIS A 104 0.23 -16.96 18.65
CA HIS A 104 1.33 -16.64 19.55
C HIS A 104 1.35 -15.15 19.93
N TYR A 105 1.41 -14.28 18.93
CA TYR A 105 1.54 -12.85 19.19
C TYR A 105 0.26 -12.22 19.77
N ALA A 106 -0.92 -12.70 19.43
CA ALA A 106 -2.17 -12.25 20.04
C ALA A 106 -2.18 -12.55 21.56
N SER A 107 -1.70 -13.73 21.95
CA SER A 107 -1.54 -14.10 23.37
C SER A 107 -0.53 -13.19 24.07
N VAL A 108 0.66 -12.99 23.50
CA VAL A 108 1.72 -12.13 24.06
C VAL A 108 1.27 -10.67 24.15
N MET A 109 0.55 -10.18 23.15
CA MET A 109 0.03 -8.82 23.11
C MET A 109 -1.23 -8.63 23.94
N GLY A 110 -1.90 -9.70 24.38
CA GLY A 110 -3.17 -9.64 25.11
C GLY A 110 -4.29 -9.00 24.29
N VAL A 111 -4.42 -9.40 23.03
CA VAL A 111 -5.47 -8.93 22.11
C VAL A 111 -6.22 -10.09 21.49
N SER A 112 -7.51 -9.89 21.21
CA SER A 112 -8.33 -10.84 20.48
C SER A 112 -8.36 -10.51 19.00
N TYR A 113 -8.55 -11.49 18.16
CA TYR A 113 -8.75 -11.33 16.71
C TYR A 113 -9.95 -12.16 16.24
N GLY A 114 -10.45 -11.83 15.07
CA GLY A 114 -11.54 -12.54 14.40
C GLY A 114 -11.02 -13.57 13.40
N ARG A 115 -11.62 -13.61 12.22
CA ARG A 115 -11.22 -14.54 11.16
C ARG A 115 -9.89 -14.11 10.52
N ILE A 116 -9.05 -15.10 10.25
CA ILE A 116 -7.84 -14.95 9.41
C ILE A 116 -8.19 -15.35 7.97
N THR A 117 -7.75 -14.58 6.99
CA THR A 117 -7.96 -14.87 5.56
C THR A 117 -6.68 -14.62 4.79
N MET A 118 -6.25 -15.59 4.00
CA MET A 118 -5.13 -15.45 3.07
C MET A 118 -5.61 -14.90 1.73
N ARG A 119 -4.85 -13.96 1.15
CA ARG A 119 -5.21 -13.30 -0.11
C ARG A 119 -4.00 -13.04 -0.99
N ASN A 120 -4.17 -13.10 -2.31
CA ASN A 120 -3.18 -12.63 -3.30
C ASN A 120 -3.39 -11.14 -3.61
N GLN A 121 -3.16 -10.27 -2.63
CA GLN A 121 -3.34 -8.81 -2.81
C GLN A 121 -2.17 -8.20 -3.60
N LYS A 122 -2.46 -7.16 -4.39
CA LYS A 122 -1.45 -6.47 -5.22
C LYS A 122 -0.75 -5.30 -4.52
N THR A 123 -1.24 -4.85 -3.36
CA THR A 123 -0.80 -3.58 -2.76
C THR A 123 -0.57 -3.62 -1.25
N ARG A 124 -0.94 -4.71 -0.56
CA ARG A 124 -0.87 -4.81 0.90
C ARG A 124 -0.29 -6.15 1.33
N TRP A 125 0.45 -6.13 2.42
CA TRP A 125 0.97 -7.33 3.08
C TRP A 125 -0.01 -7.90 4.10
N GLY A 126 -0.77 -7.01 4.75
CA GLY A 126 -1.83 -7.37 5.67
C GLY A 126 -2.88 -6.28 5.79
N SER A 127 -3.93 -6.56 6.54
CA SER A 127 -4.92 -5.57 7.00
C SER A 127 -5.73 -6.12 8.18
N CYS A 128 -6.11 -5.24 9.10
CA CYS A 128 -7.02 -5.53 10.19
C CYS A 128 -8.29 -4.67 10.06
N SER A 129 -9.46 -5.28 10.19
CA SER A 129 -10.74 -4.54 10.26
C SER A 129 -11.04 -4.07 11.69
N SER A 130 -11.98 -3.13 11.85
CA SER A 130 -12.49 -2.70 13.15
C SER A 130 -13.04 -3.85 14.01
N GLU A 131 -13.60 -4.87 13.36
CA GLU A 131 -14.10 -6.09 14.00
C GLU A 131 -12.98 -7.07 14.39
N GLY A 132 -11.75 -6.83 13.94
CA GLY A 132 -10.61 -7.70 14.23
C GLY A 132 -10.36 -8.80 13.21
N ASN A 133 -11.04 -8.79 12.06
CA ASN A 133 -10.72 -9.73 11.00
C ASN A 133 -9.39 -9.36 10.35
N LEU A 134 -8.51 -10.35 10.25
CA LEU A 134 -7.16 -10.20 9.73
C LEU A 134 -7.07 -10.77 8.32
N ASN A 135 -6.45 -10.03 7.40
CA ASN A 135 -6.11 -10.55 6.09
C ASN A 135 -4.58 -10.47 5.93
N PHE A 136 -3.99 -11.50 5.35
CA PHE A 136 -2.56 -11.56 5.05
C PHE A 136 -2.32 -11.93 3.59
N ASN A 137 -1.23 -11.45 3.04
CA ASN A 137 -0.84 -11.77 1.67
C ASN A 137 -0.13 -13.12 1.62
N CYS A 138 -0.58 -14.01 0.73
CA CYS A 138 0.05 -15.31 0.54
C CYS A 138 1.55 -15.21 0.20
N ARG A 139 1.99 -14.10 -0.42
CA ARG A 139 3.41 -13.87 -0.74
C ARG A 139 4.32 -13.70 0.48
N LEU A 140 3.77 -13.63 1.69
CA LEU A 140 4.54 -13.74 2.93
C LEU A 140 5.27 -15.08 3.05
N LEU A 141 4.87 -16.10 2.26
CA LEU A 141 5.59 -17.35 2.10
C LEU A 141 7.05 -17.16 1.64
N PHE A 142 7.32 -16.11 0.89
CA PHE A 142 8.61 -15.86 0.25
C PHE A 142 9.48 -14.80 0.95
N VAL A 143 9.05 -14.33 2.12
CA VAL A 143 9.84 -13.37 2.90
C VAL A 143 10.38 -14.01 4.17
N PRO A 144 11.49 -13.52 4.74
CA PRO A 144 12.05 -14.04 5.99
C PRO A 144 11.04 -14.00 7.15
N ASP A 145 11.08 -15.00 8.01
CA ASP A 145 10.19 -15.16 9.17
C ASP A 145 10.06 -13.91 10.03
N ARG A 146 11.19 -13.22 10.26
CA ARG A 146 11.21 -12.01 11.07
C ARG A 146 10.38 -10.87 10.46
N ILE A 147 10.29 -10.83 9.12
CA ILE A 147 9.44 -9.88 8.41
C ILE A 147 7.97 -10.29 8.53
N VAL A 148 7.68 -11.59 8.52
CA VAL A 148 6.32 -12.09 8.77
C VAL A 148 5.87 -11.72 10.18
N ASP A 149 6.73 -11.91 11.19
CA ASP A 149 6.49 -11.48 12.57
C ASP A 149 6.12 -10.00 12.63
N TYR A 150 6.89 -9.14 11.92
CA TYR A 150 6.60 -7.71 11.84
C TYR A 150 5.19 -7.44 11.29
N VAL A 151 4.81 -8.11 10.20
CA VAL A 151 3.48 -7.90 9.60
C VAL A 151 2.38 -8.38 10.54
N VAL A 152 2.55 -9.52 11.20
CA VAL A 152 1.58 -10.04 12.17
C VAL A 152 1.41 -9.09 13.36
N ILE A 153 2.51 -8.65 13.99
CA ILE A 153 2.48 -7.71 15.11
C ILE A 153 1.84 -6.37 14.68
N HIS A 154 2.13 -5.91 13.47
CA HIS A 154 1.55 -4.69 12.90
C HIS A 154 0.02 -4.80 12.81
N GLU A 155 -0.49 -5.88 12.25
CA GLU A 155 -1.94 -6.08 12.11
C GLU A 155 -2.63 -6.30 13.46
N LEU A 156 -2.00 -6.99 14.40
CA LEU A 156 -2.50 -7.14 15.76
C LEU A 156 -2.48 -5.83 16.56
N ALA A 157 -1.51 -4.94 16.33
CA ALA A 157 -1.47 -3.63 16.96
C ALA A 157 -2.68 -2.76 16.57
N HIS A 158 -3.28 -2.99 15.41
CA HIS A 158 -4.53 -2.36 15.00
C HIS A 158 -5.72 -2.74 15.87
N ARG A 159 -5.65 -3.80 16.67
CA ARG A 159 -6.69 -4.14 17.67
C ARG A 159 -6.79 -3.10 18.79
N ARG A 160 -5.72 -2.33 19.02
CA ARG A 160 -5.69 -1.23 20.00
C ARG A 160 -5.72 0.15 19.35
N PHE A 161 -5.07 0.29 18.20
CA PHE A 161 -4.90 1.59 17.53
C PHE A 161 -5.17 1.45 16.02
N MET A 162 -6.35 1.85 15.55
CA MET A 162 -6.75 1.72 14.13
C MET A 162 -5.96 2.63 13.18
N ASN A 163 -5.29 3.65 13.69
CA ASN A 163 -4.45 4.56 12.90
C ASN A 163 -2.97 4.39 13.26
N HIS A 164 -2.08 4.78 12.35
CA HIS A 164 -0.63 4.71 12.53
C HIS A 164 -0.08 5.90 13.34
N SER A 165 -0.72 6.22 14.47
CA SER A 165 -0.29 7.28 15.38
C SER A 165 1.03 6.93 16.10
N LYS A 166 1.56 7.89 16.87
CA LYS A 166 2.73 7.62 17.74
C LYS A 166 2.46 6.50 18.75
N ALA A 167 1.22 6.38 19.24
CA ALA A 167 0.82 5.32 20.17
C ALA A 167 0.83 3.94 19.48
N PHE A 168 0.36 3.86 18.24
CA PHE A 168 0.45 2.63 17.42
C PHE A 168 1.90 2.15 17.28
N TRP A 169 2.82 3.05 16.89
CA TRP A 169 4.21 2.65 16.69
C TRP A 169 4.91 2.28 18.00
N LYS A 170 4.56 2.89 19.12
CA LYS A 170 5.03 2.46 20.46
C LYS A 170 4.53 1.07 20.82
N GLU A 171 3.29 0.74 20.46
CA GLU A 171 2.74 -0.61 20.68
C GLU A 171 3.49 -1.65 19.84
N VAL A 172 3.76 -1.37 18.56
CA VAL A 172 4.58 -2.27 17.71
C VAL A 172 6.00 -2.42 18.29
N GLU A 173 6.65 -1.31 18.67
CA GLU A 173 8.01 -1.28 19.21
C GLU A 173 8.16 -2.10 20.50
N LYS A 174 7.12 -2.15 21.32
CA LYS A 174 7.10 -2.92 22.58
C LYS A 174 7.31 -4.42 22.33
N TYR A 175 6.78 -4.97 21.24
CA TYR A 175 6.86 -6.40 20.91
C TYR A 175 7.92 -6.70 19.84
N MET A 176 8.34 -5.70 19.10
CA MET A 176 9.39 -5.77 18.07
C MET A 176 10.24 -4.49 18.08
N PRO A 177 11.26 -4.42 18.94
CA PRO A 177 12.12 -3.22 19.02
C PRO A 177 12.82 -2.85 17.71
N ASP A 178 13.12 -3.84 16.88
CA ASP A 178 13.76 -3.71 15.57
C ASP A 178 12.76 -3.50 14.42
N TYR A 179 11.50 -3.16 14.70
CA TYR A 179 10.44 -3.04 13.68
C TYR A 179 10.80 -2.09 12.51
N LYS A 180 11.62 -1.06 12.76
CA LYS A 180 12.04 -0.11 11.72
C LYS A 180 12.92 -0.78 10.67
N GLU A 181 13.77 -1.70 11.10
CA GLU A 181 14.62 -2.50 10.21
C GLU A 181 13.75 -3.49 9.40
N GLN A 182 12.84 -4.20 10.06
CA GLN A 182 11.95 -5.15 9.39
C GLN A 182 11.03 -4.44 8.39
N LYS A 183 10.52 -3.27 8.73
CA LYS A 183 9.76 -2.41 7.81
C LYS A 183 10.59 -1.98 6.60
N LYS A 184 11.86 -1.61 6.80
CA LYS A 184 12.78 -1.26 5.73
C LYS A 184 13.09 -2.47 4.85
N LEU A 185 13.34 -3.64 5.45
CA LEU A 185 13.56 -4.90 4.71
C LEU A 185 12.32 -5.29 3.91
N LEU A 186 11.12 -5.23 4.50
CA LEU A 186 9.86 -5.51 3.80
C LEU A 186 9.67 -4.60 2.57
N SER A 187 10.17 -3.37 2.62
CA SER A 187 10.08 -2.44 1.48
C SER A 187 10.93 -2.84 0.27
N ARG A 188 11.83 -3.83 0.43
CA ARG A 188 12.61 -4.43 -0.66
C ARG A 188 11.84 -5.51 -1.40
N PHE A 189 10.77 -6.03 -0.82
CA PHE A 189 9.89 -6.99 -1.47
C PHE A 189 8.75 -6.26 -2.16
N ALA A 190 8.54 -6.56 -3.42
CA ALA A 190 7.48 -5.98 -4.22
C ALA A 190 6.61 -7.07 -4.83
N ILE A 191 5.35 -6.75 -4.96
CA ILE A 191 4.37 -7.60 -5.62
C ILE A 191 4.42 -7.24 -7.11
N LYS A 192 4.76 -8.22 -7.97
CA LYS A 192 4.74 -8.04 -9.42
C LYS A 192 3.30 -7.75 -9.85
N ARG A 193 3.09 -6.67 -10.57
CA ARG A 193 1.79 -6.25 -11.10
C ARG A 193 1.52 -6.88 -12.43
#